data_e9e6f7f08532ea6f48c3dcda2754253b
#
_entry.id   e9e6f7f08532ea6f48c3dcda2754253b
#
_cell.length_a   1.000
_cell.length_b   1.000
_cell.length_c   1.000
_cell.angle_alpha   90.00
_cell.angle_beta   90.00
_cell.angle_gamma   90.00
#
_symmetry.space_group_name_H-M   'P 1'
#
loop_
_entity.id
_entity.type
_entity.pdbx_description
1 polymer ?
#
loop_
_entity_poly.entity_id
_entity_poly.type
_entity_poly.pdbx_seq_one_letter_code
_entity_poly.pdbx_strand_id
1 'polypeptide(L)'
;MSHPRISAFAGRANGNAKPVRVIEGQSTRFARTTHDLALDTIHDEIVAPNSFAEAILFFRGGASGEEKPIRVIQGPDTLLNNPDNVAVDAVHNEVFVASREGAVFVYPREANGNVAPIRILQGPQTKIRQANRVAIDSENDLMFVTTRFGSVLTFPRAAQGDTAPTAVISGPKTLLSDEHAPYRVAVYPEGKRIFVGVGGSHPLSGAVGGFVAVWKYGDNGDVPPWALIPSTPLTGLNHPFGGVALNPKAKEIMVLENSQPPGLLVFRVPELF
;
A
#
# COMPACT_ATOMS: atom_id res chain seq x y z
N MET A 1 -14.86 11.79 17.72
CA MET A 1 -13.73 11.66 16.77
C MET A 1 -12.99 10.37 17.13
N SER A 2 -12.84 9.44 16.18
CA SER A 2 -12.03 8.25 16.43
C SER A 2 -10.55 8.66 16.46
N HIS A 3 -9.84 8.28 17.51
CA HIS A 3 -8.39 8.43 17.55
C HIS A 3 -7.75 7.44 16.57
N PRO A 4 -6.71 7.83 15.81
CA PRO A 4 -5.98 6.91 14.95
C PRO A 4 -5.32 5.83 15.80
N ARG A 5 -5.38 4.59 15.31
CA ARG A 5 -4.81 3.44 16.01
C ARG A 5 -4.42 2.34 15.03
N ILE A 6 -3.47 1.50 15.43
CA ILE A 6 -3.17 0.23 14.78
C ILE A 6 -3.72 -0.88 15.66
N SER A 7 -4.56 -1.74 15.08
CA SER A 7 -5.17 -2.88 15.78
C SER A 7 -4.67 -4.18 15.17
N ALA A 8 -4.13 -5.05 16.00
CA ALA A 8 -3.75 -6.40 15.63
C ALA A 8 -4.81 -7.41 16.10
N PHE A 9 -5.17 -8.32 15.21
CA PHE A 9 -6.14 -9.38 15.50
C PHE A 9 -5.45 -10.74 15.46
N ALA A 10 -6.03 -11.73 16.16
CA ALA A 10 -5.58 -13.11 16.02
C ALA A 10 -5.75 -13.58 14.57
N GLY A 11 -4.81 -14.37 14.06
CA GLY A 11 -4.78 -14.77 12.63
C GLY A 11 -6.02 -15.57 12.16
N ARG A 12 -6.84 -16.07 13.08
CA ARG A 12 -8.12 -16.74 12.78
C ARG A 12 -9.34 -15.99 13.36
N ALA A 13 -9.16 -14.70 13.66
CA ALA A 13 -10.27 -13.88 14.16
C ALA A 13 -11.39 -13.83 13.10
N ASN A 14 -12.62 -13.92 13.57
CA ASN A 14 -13.82 -13.87 12.73
C ASN A 14 -14.95 -13.13 13.45
N GLY A 15 -15.89 -12.59 12.66
CA GLY A 15 -17.01 -11.83 13.17
C GLY A 15 -16.56 -10.57 13.93
N ASN A 16 -17.18 -10.31 15.06
CA ASN A 16 -16.89 -9.14 15.91
C ASN A 16 -15.78 -9.43 16.93
N ALA A 17 -14.67 -10.00 16.48
CA ALA A 17 -13.54 -10.31 17.35
C ALA A 17 -12.88 -9.03 17.89
N LYS A 18 -12.45 -9.06 19.16
CA LYS A 18 -11.66 -7.96 19.72
C LYS A 18 -10.20 -8.07 19.25
N PRO A 19 -9.52 -6.93 19.06
CA PRO A 19 -8.09 -6.94 18.78
C PRO A 19 -7.33 -7.54 19.98
N VAL A 20 -6.29 -8.31 19.69
CA VAL A 20 -5.38 -8.86 20.72
C VAL A 20 -4.37 -7.81 21.18
N ARG A 21 -4.18 -6.74 20.39
CA ARG A 21 -3.25 -5.66 20.68
C ARG A 21 -3.68 -4.39 19.93
N VAL A 22 -3.49 -3.24 20.56
CA VAL A 22 -3.79 -1.93 19.98
C VAL A 22 -2.64 -0.98 20.29
N ILE A 23 -2.19 -0.21 19.31
CA ILE A 23 -1.27 0.92 19.47
C ILE A 23 -2.12 2.17 19.30
N GLU A 24 -2.31 2.95 20.36
CA GLU A 24 -3.13 4.17 20.37
C GLU A 24 -2.72 5.10 21.51
N GLY A 25 -3.14 6.35 21.44
CA GLY A 25 -2.90 7.36 22.47
C GLY A 25 -1.86 8.40 22.05
N GLN A 26 -1.69 9.45 22.88
CA GLN A 26 -0.90 10.64 22.52
C GLN A 26 0.58 10.35 22.33
N SER A 27 1.13 9.45 23.14
CA SER A 27 2.55 9.10 23.09
C SER A 27 2.94 8.43 21.76
N THR A 28 2.00 7.83 21.03
CA THR A 28 2.23 7.22 19.71
C THR A 28 2.54 8.24 18.63
N ARG A 29 2.22 9.51 18.87
CA ARG A 29 2.37 10.61 17.90
C ARG A 29 1.51 10.46 16.64
N PHE A 30 0.55 9.54 16.59
CA PHE A 30 -0.39 9.49 15.48
C PHE A 30 -1.18 10.79 15.37
N ALA A 31 -1.17 11.38 14.18
CA ALA A 31 -2.05 12.47 13.82
C ALA A 31 -3.44 11.93 13.43
N ARG A 32 -4.28 12.78 12.91
CA ARG A 32 -5.70 12.54 12.65
C ARG A 32 -6.05 11.26 11.91
N THR A 33 -5.23 10.85 10.94
CA THR A 33 -5.45 9.65 10.12
C THR A 33 -4.13 8.98 9.76
N THR A 34 -4.15 7.65 9.73
CA THR A 34 -3.08 6.80 9.20
C THR A 34 -3.70 5.93 8.12
N HIS A 35 -3.22 6.05 6.88
CA HIS A 35 -3.86 5.41 5.74
C HIS A 35 -3.23 4.10 5.33
N ASP A 36 -2.06 3.78 5.87
CA ASP A 36 -1.30 2.59 5.50
C ASP A 36 -0.37 2.17 6.63
N LEU A 37 0.21 1.00 6.48
CA LEU A 37 1.32 0.53 7.29
C LEU A 37 2.13 -0.50 6.51
N ALA A 38 3.42 -0.60 6.80
CA ALA A 38 4.29 -1.67 6.36
C ALA A 38 4.85 -2.44 7.55
N LEU A 39 5.12 -3.72 7.34
CA LEU A 39 5.75 -4.58 8.33
C LEU A 39 7.15 -4.95 7.83
N ASP A 40 8.15 -4.65 8.64
CA ASP A 40 9.50 -5.18 8.50
C ASP A 40 9.59 -6.44 9.35
N THR A 41 9.46 -7.59 8.71
CA THR A 41 9.47 -8.89 9.40
C THR A 41 10.88 -9.39 9.71
N ILE A 42 11.91 -8.77 9.12
CA ILE A 42 13.32 -9.11 9.40
C ILE A 42 13.76 -8.43 10.70
N HIS A 43 13.37 -7.17 10.89
CA HIS A 43 13.79 -6.37 12.04
C HIS A 43 12.70 -6.21 13.11
N ASP A 44 11.54 -6.87 12.92
CA ASP A 44 10.37 -6.80 13.82
C ASP A 44 9.91 -5.36 14.08
N GLU A 45 9.62 -4.62 12.99
CA GLU A 45 9.15 -3.25 13.06
C GLU A 45 7.82 -3.04 12.31
N ILE A 46 7.02 -2.11 12.82
CA ILE A 46 5.84 -1.56 12.17
C ILE A 46 6.18 -0.15 11.70
N VAL A 47 6.00 0.13 10.43
CA VAL A 47 6.25 1.45 9.83
C VAL A 47 4.93 2.05 9.38
N ALA A 48 4.63 3.25 9.84
CA ALA A 48 3.35 3.92 9.58
C ALA A 48 3.57 5.35 9.06
N PRO A 49 2.98 5.71 7.92
CA PRO A 49 2.94 7.10 7.48
C PRO A 49 1.99 7.89 8.37
N ASN A 50 2.35 9.10 8.70
CA ASN A 50 1.59 10.01 9.53
C ASN A 50 1.31 11.29 8.73
N SER A 51 0.33 11.22 7.85
CA SER A 51 0.10 12.16 6.76
C SER A 51 0.04 13.63 7.22
N PHE A 52 -0.81 13.94 8.21
CA PHE A 52 -0.99 15.32 8.68
C PHE A 52 0.15 15.85 9.54
N ALA A 53 1.04 15.01 10.00
CA ALA A 53 2.24 15.42 10.72
C ALA A 53 3.48 15.38 9.83
N GLU A 54 3.32 15.05 8.53
CA GLU A 54 4.42 14.97 7.57
C GLU A 54 5.58 14.11 8.09
N ALA A 55 5.24 12.92 8.60
CA ALA A 55 6.20 12.05 9.27
C ALA A 55 6.03 10.57 8.89
N ILE A 56 7.08 9.81 9.07
CA ILE A 56 7.04 8.35 9.09
C ILE A 56 7.42 7.88 10.50
N LEU A 57 6.55 7.08 11.10
CA LEU A 57 6.71 6.57 12.46
C LEU A 57 7.12 5.09 12.42
N PHE A 58 8.12 4.73 13.23
CA PHE A 58 8.58 3.37 13.38
C PHE A 58 8.29 2.88 14.79
N PHE A 59 7.67 1.72 14.92
CA PHE A 59 7.38 1.06 16.18
C PHE A 59 8.00 -0.33 16.19
N ARG A 60 8.27 -0.87 17.39
CA ARG A 60 8.61 -2.30 17.52
C ARG A 60 7.43 -3.14 17.02
N GLY A 61 7.68 -4.29 16.43
CA GLY A 61 6.61 -5.20 16.00
C GLY A 61 5.67 -5.62 17.13
N GLY A 62 6.18 -5.72 18.37
CA GLY A 62 5.40 -5.99 19.57
C GLY A 62 4.76 -4.78 20.26
N ALA A 63 4.85 -3.54 19.74
CA ALA A 63 4.35 -2.33 20.37
C ALA A 63 2.86 -2.40 20.73
N SER A 64 2.47 -1.87 21.91
CA SER A 64 1.10 -1.87 22.42
C SER A 64 0.82 -0.67 23.33
N GLY A 65 -0.45 -0.27 23.42
CA GLY A 65 -0.88 0.88 24.22
C GLY A 65 -0.31 2.20 23.68
N GLU A 66 0.08 3.08 24.58
CA GLU A 66 0.68 4.39 24.27
C GLU A 66 2.19 4.34 23.99
N GLU A 67 2.69 3.26 23.45
CA GLU A 67 4.12 3.13 23.17
C GLU A 67 4.59 4.17 22.14
N LYS A 68 5.70 4.84 22.48
CA LYS A 68 6.31 5.84 21.59
C LYS A 68 6.95 5.16 20.38
N PRO A 69 6.98 5.84 19.21
CA PRO A 69 7.79 5.35 18.10
C PRO A 69 9.27 5.31 18.49
N ILE A 70 9.96 4.28 18.04
CA ILE A 70 11.40 4.11 18.27
C ILE A 70 12.24 5.04 17.37
N ARG A 71 11.71 5.41 16.22
CA ARG A 71 12.28 6.38 15.27
C ARG A 71 11.18 7.17 14.58
N VAL A 72 11.50 8.37 14.13
CA VAL A 72 10.60 9.24 13.37
C VAL A 72 11.40 9.97 12.29
N ILE A 73 11.01 9.83 11.04
CA ILE A 73 11.48 10.69 9.95
C ILE A 73 10.51 11.86 9.88
N GLN A 74 10.99 13.08 10.13
CA GLN A 74 10.19 14.30 10.12
C GLN A 74 11.07 15.54 10.05
N GLY A 75 10.66 16.52 9.27
CA GLY A 75 11.33 17.84 9.15
C GLY A 75 11.45 18.29 7.70
N PRO A 76 11.84 19.55 7.45
CA PRO A 76 11.81 20.15 6.12
C PRO A 76 12.72 19.46 5.10
N ASP A 77 13.87 18.93 5.52
CA ASP A 77 14.80 18.28 4.59
C ASP A 77 14.31 16.91 4.13
N THR A 78 13.29 16.33 4.83
CA THR A 78 12.70 15.04 4.44
C THR A 78 11.90 15.14 3.17
N LEU A 79 11.45 16.30 2.75
CA LEU A 79 10.55 16.51 1.61
C LEU A 79 9.20 15.77 1.73
N LEU A 80 8.88 15.26 2.92
CA LEU A 80 7.58 14.63 3.17
C LEU A 80 6.48 15.67 3.13
N ASN A 81 5.54 15.49 2.21
CA ASN A 81 4.32 16.28 2.14
C ASN A 81 3.15 15.30 2.05
N ASN A 82 2.36 15.25 3.12
CA ASN A 82 1.19 14.38 3.24
C ASN A 82 1.47 12.90 2.83
N PRO A 83 2.45 12.22 3.45
CA PRO A 83 2.79 10.83 3.10
C PRO A 83 1.62 9.91 3.45
N ASP A 84 1.08 9.25 2.44
CA ASP A 84 -0.09 8.37 2.58
C ASP A 84 0.27 6.89 2.54
N ASN A 85 1.44 6.56 2.03
CA ASN A 85 1.87 5.18 1.82
C ASN A 85 3.35 4.99 2.11
N VAL A 86 3.67 3.82 2.61
CA VAL A 86 5.03 3.39 2.88
C VAL A 86 5.23 1.92 2.48
N ALA A 87 6.39 1.61 1.92
CA ALA A 87 6.87 0.24 1.75
C ALA A 87 8.26 0.10 2.35
N VAL A 88 8.56 -1.08 2.87
CA VAL A 88 9.87 -1.39 3.46
C VAL A 88 10.55 -2.48 2.65
N ASP A 89 11.77 -2.21 2.21
CA ASP A 89 12.69 -3.21 1.71
C ASP A 89 13.66 -3.56 2.84
N ALA A 90 13.31 -4.57 3.61
CA ALA A 90 14.09 -5.01 4.75
C ALA A 90 15.41 -5.66 4.34
N VAL A 91 15.51 -6.20 3.12
CA VAL A 91 16.70 -6.84 2.56
C VAL A 91 17.78 -5.79 2.25
N HIS A 92 17.37 -4.67 1.64
CA HIS A 92 18.30 -3.60 1.25
C HIS A 92 18.32 -2.42 2.25
N ASN A 93 17.61 -2.54 3.38
CA ASN A 93 17.52 -1.51 4.42
C ASN A 93 17.01 -0.16 3.90
N GLU A 94 15.91 -0.17 3.16
CA GLU A 94 15.31 1.02 2.55
C GLU A 94 13.83 1.16 2.88
N VAL A 95 13.37 2.40 2.97
CA VAL A 95 11.96 2.76 3.13
C VAL A 95 11.54 3.65 1.96
N PHE A 96 10.50 3.24 1.27
CA PHE A 96 9.93 3.92 0.11
C PHE A 96 8.64 4.62 0.51
N VAL A 97 8.50 5.86 0.11
CA VAL A 97 7.32 6.69 0.39
C VAL A 97 6.77 7.25 -0.92
N ALA A 98 5.56 6.86 -1.27
CA ALA A 98 4.87 7.43 -2.42
C ALA A 98 4.27 8.80 -2.07
N SER A 99 4.54 9.79 -2.90
CA SER A 99 4.05 11.16 -2.76
C SER A 99 2.96 11.46 -3.79
N ARG A 100 1.87 12.09 -3.34
CA ARG A 100 0.83 12.61 -4.25
C ARG A 100 1.30 13.70 -5.19
N GLU A 101 2.48 14.27 -4.97
CA GLU A 101 3.11 15.23 -5.87
C GLU A 101 3.84 14.59 -7.06
N GLY A 102 3.71 13.27 -7.22
CA GLY A 102 4.28 12.56 -8.36
C GLY A 102 5.72 12.13 -8.17
N ALA A 103 6.08 11.75 -6.95
CA ALA A 103 7.40 11.25 -6.61
C ALA A 103 7.35 9.97 -5.77
N VAL A 104 8.45 9.23 -5.77
CA VAL A 104 8.76 8.24 -4.74
C VAL A 104 10.06 8.66 -4.06
N PHE A 105 9.99 8.87 -2.76
CA PHE A 105 11.16 9.15 -1.92
C PHE A 105 11.68 7.86 -1.29
N VAL A 106 12.99 7.73 -1.20
CA VAL A 106 13.63 6.57 -0.58
C VAL A 106 14.55 7.03 0.54
N TYR A 107 14.40 6.45 1.72
CA TYR A 107 15.21 6.74 2.90
C TYR A 107 15.93 5.48 3.37
N PRO A 108 17.06 5.62 4.08
CA PRO A 108 17.61 4.50 4.84
C PRO A 108 16.57 4.00 5.87
N ARG A 109 16.47 2.70 6.06
CA ARG A 109 15.54 2.11 7.05
C ARG A 109 15.77 2.67 8.47
N GLU A 110 17.04 2.94 8.82
CA GLU A 110 17.42 3.46 10.14
C GLU A 110 17.35 4.99 10.26
N ALA A 111 16.83 5.67 9.23
CA ALA A 111 16.70 7.12 9.25
C ALA A 111 15.86 7.59 10.45
N ASN A 112 16.27 8.69 11.06
CA ASN A 112 15.61 9.30 12.21
C ASN A 112 15.83 10.81 12.20
N GLY A 113 14.79 11.58 12.50
CA GLY A 113 14.82 13.04 12.50
C GLY A 113 14.68 13.68 11.12
N ASN A 114 15.27 14.85 10.95
CA ASN A 114 15.24 15.65 9.72
C ASN A 114 16.33 15.20 8.75
N VAL A 115 16.04 14.20 7.94
CA VAL A 115 17.00 13.59 7.00
C VAL A 115 16.47 13.67 5.57
N ALA A 116 17.34 14.01 4.62
CA ALA A 116 16.99 14.01 3.21
C ALA A 116 16.84 12.57 2.67
N PRO A 117 15.99 12.35 1.67
CA PRO A 117 15.94 11.06 0.98
C PRO A 117 17.26 10.78 0.28
N ILE A 118 17.69 9.52 0.30
CA ILE A 118 18.89 9.06 -0.42
C ILE A 118 18.66 8.92 -1.93
N ARG A 119 17.39 8.76 -2.35
CA ARG A 119 16.98 8.74 -3.76
C ARG A 119 15.59 9.37 -3.90
N ILE A 120 15.36 9.98 -5.04
CA ILE A 120 14.07 10.52 -5.46
C ILE A 120 13.81 10.03 -6.88
N LEU A 121 12.68 9.38 -7.12
CA LEU A 121 12.17 9.06 -8.44
C LEU A 121 11.07 10.07 -8.77
N GLN A 122 11.35 10.99 -9.71
CA GLN A 122 10.44 12.05 -10.09
C GLN A 122 10.81 12.63 -11.45
N GLY A 123 9.83 12.99 -12.24
CA GLY A 123 9.99 13.66 -13.53
C GLY A 123 8.97 13.18 -14.55
N PRO A 124 8.85 13.87 -15.70
CA PRO A 124 7.82 13.57 -16.69
C PRO A 124 7.95 12.18 -17.34
N GLN A 125 9.17 11.65 -17.49
CA GLN A 125 9.38 10.32 -18.07
C GLN A 125 8.95 9.20 -17.12
N THR A 126 8.93 9.44 -15.80
CA THR A 126 8.47 8.45 -14.82
C THR A 126 7.00 8.09 -14.99
N LYS A 127 6.21 8.95 -15.63
CA LYS A 127 4.73 8.84 -15.73
C LYS A 127 4.02 8.78 -14.39
N ILE A 128 4.71 9.05 -13.29
CA ILE A 128 4.10 9.10 -11.96
C ILE A 128 3.30 10.39 -11.86
N ARG A 129 1.98 10.27 -12.01
CA ARG A 129 1.02 11.36 -11.82
C ARG A 129 0.24 11.06 -10.56
N GLN A 130 0.53 11.73 -9.45
CA GLN A 130 -0.06 11.44 -8.14
C GLN A 130 0.08 9.95 -7.75
N ALA A 131 1.24 9.59 -7.24
CA ALA A 131 1.46 8.24 -6.73
C ALA A 131 0.47 7.93 -5.60
N ASN A 132 -0.25 6.82 -5.73
CA ASN A 132 -1.12 6.34 -4.66
C ASN A 132 -0.35 5.42 -3.72
N ARG A 133 0.32 4.41 -4.27
CA ARG A 133 1.02 3.38 -3.48
C ARG A 133 2.29 2.93 -4.17
N VAL A 134 3.20 2.43 -3.35
CA VAL A 134 4.40 1.73 -3.78
C VAL A 134 4.45 0.35 -3.12
N ALA A 135 4.89 -0.64 -3.87
CA ALA A 135 5.23 -1.98 -3.37
C ALA A 135 6.59 -2.39 -3.91
N ILE A 136 7.34 -3.12 -3.11
CA ILE A 136 8.70 -3.54 -3.42
C ILE A 136 8.77 -5.06 -3.49
N ASP A 137 9.44 -5.55 -4.52
CA ASP A 137 9.87 -6.93 -4.64
C ASP A 137 11.39 -6.95 -4.59
N SER A 138 11.92 -7.26 -3.42
CA SER A 138 13.36 -7.31 -3.17
C SER A 138 14.03 -8.51 -3.85
N GLU A 139 13.28 -9.58 -4.16
CA GLU A 139 13.81 -10.80 -4.80
C GLU A 139 14.06 -10.61 -6.28
N ASN A 140 13.16 -9.90 -6.96
CA ASN A 140 13.25 -9.64 -8.40
C ASN A 140 13.74 -8.22 -8.73
N ASP A 141 14.17 -7.45 -7.72
CA ASP A 141 14.69 -6.07 -7.83
C ASP A 141 13.72 -5.11 -8.54
N LEU A 142 12.42 -5.18 -8.18
CA LEU A 142 11.35 -4.42 -8.78
C LEU A 142 10.63 -3.51 -7.79
N MET A 143 10.16 -2.38 -8.30
CA MET A 143 9.27 -1.45 -7.63
C MET A 143 8.02 -1.25 -8.48
N PHE A 144 6.86 -1.33 -7.84
CA PHE A 144 5.55 -1.12 -8.46
C PHE A 144 4.90 0.12 -7.86
N VAL A 145 4.48 1.03 -8.72
CA VAL A 145 3.82 2.28 -8.31
C VAL A 145 2.43 2.35 -8.94
N THR A 146 1.39 2.49 -8.11
CA THR A 146 0.05 2.80 -8.61
C THR A 146 -0.16 4.30 -8.64
N THR A 147 -0.90 4.79 -9.65
CA THR A 147 -1.23 6.21 -9.77
C THR A 147 -2.73 6.43 -9.67
N ARG A 148 -3.12 7.61 -9.21
CA ARG A 148 -4.53 7.99 -9.12
C ARG A 148 -5.26 7.93 -10.47
N PHE A 149 -4.55 8.12 -11.57
CA PHE A 149 -5.11 8.18 -12.91
C PHE A 149 -5.15 6.82 -13.63
N GLY A 150 -5.29 5.74 -12.89
CA GLY A 150 -5.58 4.43 -13.46
C GLY A 150 -4.38 3.75 -14.09
N SER A 151 -3.21 3.80 -13.49
CA SER A 151 -2.06 3.03 -13.98
C SER A 151 -1.30 2.29 -12.88
N VAL A 152 -0.67 1.18 -13.27
CA VAL A 152 0.35 0.48 -12.50
C VAL A 152 1.65 0.56 -13.28
N LEU A 153 2.67 1.14 -12.66
CA LEU A 153 3.99 1.38 -13.24
C LEU A 153 4.99 0.42 -12.60
N THR A 154 5.83 -0.20 -13.42
CA THR A 154 6.93 -1.06 -12.94
C THR A 154 8.25 -0.38 -13.20
N PHE A 155 9.13 -0.37 -12.19
CA PHE A 155 10.47 0.18 -12.27
C PHE A 155 11.49 -0.82 -11.72
N PRO A 156 12.78 -0.70 -12.07
CA PRO A 156 13.85 -1.25 -11.24
C PRO A 156 13.74 -0.68 -9.83
N ARG A 157 13.97 -1.48 -8.80
CA ARG A 157 13.88 -1.05 -7.39
C ARG A 157 14.76 0.18 -7.09
N ALA A 158 15.95 0.22 -7.69
CA ALA A 158 16.91 1.32 -7.51
C ALA A 158 16.68 2.52 -8.45
N ALA A 159 15.55 2.60 -9.16
CA ALA A 159 15.24 3.72 -10.05
C ALA A 159 15.26 5.06 -9.31
N GLN A 160 15.80 6.10 -9.98
CA GLN A 160 15.91 7.46 -9.45
C GLN A 160 15.84 8.50 -10.56
N GLY A 161 15.66 9.76 -10.18
CA GLY A 161 15.54 10.87 -11.14
C GLY A 161 14.35 10.68 -12.07
N ASP A 162 14.49 11.10 -13.33
CA ASP A 162 13.45 11.00 -14.35
C ASP A 162 13.52 9.67 -15.13
N THR A 163 13.64 8.56 -14.42
CA THR A 163 13.70 7.22 -15.01
C THR A 163 12.32 6.78 -15.51
N ALA A 164 12.24 6.36 -16.78
CA ALA A 164 11.02 5.82 -17.35
C ALA A 164 10.68 4.42 -16.75
N PRO A 165 9.40 4.07 -16.58
CA PRO A 165 9.00 2.73 -16.16
C PRO A 165 9.35 1.69 -17.23
N THR A 166 9.67 0.47 -16.80
CA THR A 166 9.91 -0.68 -17.68
C THR A 166 8.63 -1.29 -18.21
N ALA A 167 7.52 -1.12 -17.49
CA ALA A 167 6.18 -1.51 -17.92
C ALA A 167 5.13 -0.55 -17.38
N VAL A 168 4.04 -0.38 -18.12
CA VAL A 168 2.89 0.47 -17.78
C VAL A 168 1.61 -0.30 -18.07
N ILE A 169 0.87 -0.66 -17.06
CA ILE A 169 -0.47 -1.24 -17.20
C ILE A 169 -1.47 -0.08 -17.13
N SER A 170 -2.14 0.23 -18.22
CA SER A 170 -3.14 1.30 -18.30
C SER A 170 -3.98 1.17 -19.57
N GLY A 171 -5.22 1.64 -19.51
CA GLY A 171 -6.16 1.61 -20.63
C GLY A 171 -7.47 0.90 -20.30
N PRO A 172 -8.49 0.99 -21.15
CA PRO A 172 -9.85 0.54 -20.83
C PRO A 172 -9.97 -0.97 -20.55
N LYS A 173 -9.15 -1.83 -21.15
CA LYS A 173 -9.19 -3.27 -20.89
C LYS A 173 -8.65 -3.63 -19.52
N THR A 174 -7.84 -2.77 -18.92
CA THR A 174 -7.32 -2.97 -17.55
C THR A 174 -8.40 -2.76 -16.49
N LEU A 175 -9.52 -2.15 -16.81
CA LEU A 175 -10.57 -1.71 -15.88
C LEU A 175 -10.09 -0.62 -14.90
N LEU A 176 -8.91 -0.06 -15.11
CA LEU A 176 -8.34 1.03 -14.31
C LEU A 176 -8.68 2.38 -14.95
N SER A 177 -9.10 3.34 -14.14
CA SER A 177 -9.42 4.70 -14.56
C SER A 177 -9.34 5.66 -13.37
N ASP A 178 -9.65 6.93 -13.57
CA ASP A 178 -9.79 7.90 -12.47
C ASP A 178 -10.94 7.53 -11.53
N GLU A 179 -12.01 6.93 -12.05
CA GLU A 179 -13.16 6.47 -11.27
C GLU A 179 -12.88 5.13 -10.58
N HIS A 180 -12.06 4.28 -11.21
CA HIS A 180 -11.60 3.00 -10.70
C HIS A 180 -10.09 3.04 -10.47
N ALA A 181 -9.68 3.92 -9.56
CA ALA A 181 -8.27 4.12 -9.29
C ALA A 181 -7.64 2.92 -8.53
N PRO A 182 -6.42 2.53 -8.89
CA PRO A 182 -5.67 1.52 -8.16
C PRO A 182 -5.16 2.11 -6.84
N TYR A 183 -5.89 1.87 -5.76
CA TYR A 183 -5.56 2.43 -4.44
C TYR A 183 -4.57 1.59 -3.64
N ARG A 184 -4.48 0.29 -3.92
CA ARG A 184 -3.61 -0.63 -3.18
C ARG A 184 -2.87 -1.53 -4.13
N VAL A 185 -1.63 -1.84 -3.79
CA VAL A 185 -0.83 -2.80 -4.52
C VAL A 185 -0.10 -3.71 -3.53
N ALA A 186 -0.16 -5.01 -3.80
CA ALA A 186 0.64 -6.02 -3.12
C ALA A 186 1.27 -6.92 -4.18
N VAL A 187 2.44 -7.44 -3.90
CA VAL A 187 3.17 -8.29 -4.85
C VAL A 187 3.40 -9.68 -4.27
N TYR A 188 3.36 -10.67 -5.14
CA TYR A 188 3.73 -12.04 -4.84
C TYR A 188 4.96 -12.41 -5.68
N PRO A 189 6.18 -12.27 -5.12
CA PRO A 189 7.44 -12.43 -5.84
C PRO A 189 7.61 -13.81 -6.47
N GLU A 190 7.38 -14.87 -5.70
CA GLU A 190 7.53 -16.26 -6.11
C GLU A 190 6.63 -16.60 -7.33
N GLY A 191 5.38 -16.13 -7.32
CA GLY A 191 4.44 -16.31 -8.43
C GLY A 191 4.51 -15.23 -9.51
N LYS A 192 5.35 -14.19 -9.33
CA LYS A 192 5.47 -13.03 -10.21
C LYS A 192 4.12 -12.40 -10.53
N ARG A 193 3.37 -12.02 -9.49
CA ARG A 193 2.02 -11.45 -9.61
C ARG A 193 1.88 -10.14 -8.86
N ILE A 194 1.08 -9.24 -9.45
CA ILE A 194 0.72 -7.94 -8.92
C ILE A 194 -0.76 -7.99 -8.57
N PHE A 195 -1.10 -7.80 -7.30
CA PHE A 195 -2.47 -7.70 -6.81
C PHE A 195 -2.82 -6.25 -6.57
N VAL A 196 -3.90 -5.78 -7.14
CA VAL A 196 -4.30 -4.37 -7.07
C VAL A 196 -5.72 -4.28 -6.53
N GLY A 197 -5.88 -3.61 -5.41
CA GLY A 197 -7.19 -3.21 -4.90
C GLY A 197 -7.66 -1.94 -5.61
N VAL A 198 -8.79 -2.03 -6.28
CA VAL A 198 -9.37 -0.96 -7.07
C VAL A 198 -10.64 -0.47 -6.38
N GLY A 199 -10.67 0.81 -6.03
CA GLY A 199 -11.87 1.44 -5.50
C GLY A 199 -12.83 1.81 -6.62
N GLY A 200 -14.14 1.66 -6.38
CA GLY A 200 -15.16 2.19 -7.25
C GLY A 200 -15.60 3.57 -6.78
N SER A 201 -15.93 4.48 -7.68
CA SER A 201 -16.70 5.66 -7.37
C SER A 201 -18.15 5.25 -7.08
N HIS A 202 -18.80 5.98 -6.20
CA HIS A 202 -20.10 5.74 -5.60
C HIS A 202 -21.16 5.16 -6.55
N PRO A 203 -22.05 4.25 -6.06
CA PRO A 203 -22.98 3.41 -6.85
C PRO A 203 -24.07 4.12 -7.66
N LEU A 204 -24.10 5.44 -7.72
CA LEU A 204 -25.08 6.19 -8.52
C LEU A 204 -24.90 6.03 -10.05
N SER A 205 -23.80 5.43 -10.50
CA SER A 205 -23.54 5.23 -11.94
C SER A 205 -23.89 3.85 -12.46
N GLY A 206 -24.37 2.92 -11.64
CA GLY A 206 -24.57 1.52 -12.03
C GLY A 206 -23.25 0.78 -12.34
N ALA A 207 -22.12 1.43 -12.06
CA ALA A 207 -20.80 0.82 -12.23
C ALA A 207 -20.56 -0.27 -11.19
N VAL A 208 -19.87 -1.31 -11.60
CA VAL A 208 -19.34 -2.37 -10.76
C VAL A 208 -18.60 -1.72 -9.59
N GLY A 209 -18.93 -2.05 -8.37
CA GLY A 209 -18.20 -1.60 -7.17
C GLY A 209 -16.72 -1.98 -7.27
N GLY A 210 -15.93 -1.61 -6.26
CA GLY A 210 -14.51 -1.94 -6.25
C GLY A 210 -14.22 -3.43 -6.42
N PHE A 211 -13.01 -3.77 -6.84
CA PHE A 211 -12.58 -5.15 -7.12
C PHE A 211 -11.10 -5.33 -6.76
N VAL A 212 -10.65 -6.58 -6.70
CA VAL A 212 -9.23 -6.90 -6.69
C VAL A 212 -8.87 -7.51 -8.04
N ALA A 213 -7.91 -6.90 -8.72
CA ALA A 213 -7.40 -7.38 -10.00
C ALA A 213 -5.97 -7.89 -9.87
N VAL A 214 -5.61 -8.88 -10.67
CA VAL A 214 -4.28 -9.52 -10.65
C VAL A 214 -3.68 -9.48 -12.05
N TRP A 215 -2.44 -8.99 -12.14
CA TRP A 215 -1.61 -9.04 -13.34
C TRP A 215 -0.35 -9.84 -13.10
N LYS A 216 0.30 -10.24 -14.17
CA LYS A 216 1.62 -10.89 -14.14
C LYS A 216 2.72 -9.83 -14.24
N TYR A 217 3.90 -10.13 -13.72
CA TYR A 217 5.07 -9.30 -13.98
C TYR A 217 5.35 -9.26 -15.49
N GLY A 218 5.70 -8.08 -16.00
CA GLY A 218 5.92 -7.87 -17.41
C GLY A 218 4.68 -7.55 -18.24
N ASP A 219 3.46 -7.69 -17.69
CA ASP A 219 2.25 -7.17 -18.36
C ASP A 219 2.42 -5.67 -18.63
N ASN A 220 2.09 -5.26 -19.86
CA ASN A 220 2.34 -3.90 -20.34
C ASN A 220 1.26 -3.46 -21.33
N GLY A 221 0.86 -2.19 -21.26
CA GLY A 221 -0.16 -1.59 -22.12
C GLY A 221 -1.59 -1.85 -21.64
N ASP A 222 -2.52 -1.84 -22.59
CA ASP A 222 -3.95 -2.04 -22.36
C ASP A 222 -4.30 -3.53 -22.34
N VAL A 223 -3.89 -4.21 -21.27
CA VAL A 223 -4.10 -5.66 -21.09
C VAL A 223 -5.12 -5.92 -19.97
N PRO A 224 -6.06 -6.84 -20.16
CA PRO A 224 -7.00 -7.19 -19.11
C PRO A 224 -6.27 -7.85 -17.92
N PRO A 225 -6.83 -7.78 -16.70
CA PRO A 225 -6.29 -8.53 -15.59
C PRO A 225 -6.33 -10.04 -15.88
N TRP A 226 -5.29 -10.75 -15.46
CA TRP A 226 -5.22 -12.21 -15.56
C TRP A 226 -6.29 -12.88 -14.67
N ALA A 227 -6.60 -12.29 -13.52
CA ALA A 227 -7.66 -12.74 -12.63
C ALA A 227 -8.34 -11.54 -11.96
N LEU A 228 -9.60 -11.74 -11.56
CA LEU A 228 -10.46 -10.72 -10.97
C LEU A 228 -11.27 -11.31 -9.82
N ILE A 229 -11.28 -10.61 -8.67
CA ILE A 229 -12.25 -10.83 -7.59
C ILE A 229 -13.21 -9.64 -7.66
N PRO A 230 -14.40 -9.81 -8.28
CA PRO A 230 -15.32 -8.70 -8.52
C PRO A 230 -16.13 -8.35 -7.28
N SER A 231 -16.68 -7.16 -7.26
CA SER A 231 -17.75 -6.77 -6.34
C SER A 231 -19.02 -7.53 -6.67
N THR A 232 -19.46 -8.38 -5.76
CA THR A 232 -20.72 -9.12 -5.85
C THR A 232 -21.31 -9.30 -4.45
N PRO A 233 -22.60 -9.59 -4.32
CA PRO A 233 -23.18 -9.95 -3.02
C PRO A 233 -22.49 -11.14 -2.34
N LEU A 234 -21.90 -12.07 -3.12
CA LEU A 234 -21.20 -13.24 -2.60
C LEU A 234 -19.80 -12.90 -2.08
N THR A 235 -19.09 -12.00 -2.74
CA THR A 235 -17.75 -11.57 -2.29
C THR A 235 -17.84 -10.56 -1.15
N GLY A 236 -18.92 -9.82 -1.05
CA GLY A 236 -19.05 -8.73 -0.07
C GLY A 236 -18.13 -7.54 -0.34
N LEU A 237 -17.36 -7.56 -1.45
CA LEU A 237 -16.55 -6.42 -1.87
C LEU A 237 -17.47 -5.31 -2.39
N ASN A 238 -17.22 -4.10 -1.92
CA ASN A 238 -17.92 -2.90 -2.38
C ASN A 238 -16.93 -1.73 -2.53
N HIS A 239 -16.14 -1.46 -1.50
CA HIS A 239 -15.16 -0.37 -1.48
C HIS A 239 -13.82 -0.85 -0.89
N PRO A 240 -12.99 -1.61 -1.64
CA PRO A 240 -11.71 -2.12 -1.17
C PRO A 240 -10.62 -1.02 -1.13
N PHE A 241 -10.95 0.14 -0.56
CA PHE A 241 -9.99 1.24 -0.37
C PHE A 241 -8.95 0.98 0.69
N GLY A 242 -9.27 0.08 1.64
CA GLY A 242 -8.53 -0.03 2.87
C GLY A 242 -7.19 -0.75 2.78
N GLY A 243 -7.03 -1.67 1.86
CA GLY A 243 -5.80 -2.43 1.70
C GLY A 243 -6.00 -3.78 1.03
N VAL A 244 -4.94 -4.28 0.43
CA VAL A 244 -4.80 -5.67 -0.03
C VAL A 244 -3.52 -6.21 0.59
N ALA A 245 -3.63 -7.33 1.29
CA ALA A 245 -2.48 -8.04 1.84
C ALA A 245 -2.56 -9.52 1.45
N LEU A 246 -1.41 -10.16 1.36
CA LEU A 246 -1.29 -11.54 0.90
C LEU A 246 -0.78 -12.43 2.03
N ASN A 247 -1.33 -13.63 2.12
CA ASN A 247 -0.80 -14.72 2.92
C ASN A 247 -0.53 -15.92 2.01
N PRO A 248 0.64 -15.97 1.34
CA PRO A 248 0.94 -17.01 0.36
C PRO A 248 0.93 -18.43 0.96
N LYS A 249 1.35 -18.58 2.21
CA LYS A 249 1.36 -19.89 2.91
C LYS A 249 -0.05 -20.47 3.07
N ALA A 250 -1.04 -19.64 3.35
CA ALA A 250 -2.43 -20.06 3.49
C ALA A 250 -3.20 -19.98 2.17
N LYS A 251 -2.60 -19.42 1.10
CA LYS A 251 -3.25 -19.12 -0.18
C LYS A 251 -4.43 -18.16 0.00
N GLU A 252 -4.21 -17.09 0.75
CA GLU A 252 -5.25 -16.14 1.13
C GLU A 252 -4.90 -14.71 0.71
N ILE A 253 -5.93 -13.98 0.32
CA ILE A 253 -5.90 -12.53 0.11
C ILE A 253 -6.76 -11.90 1.18
N MET A 254 -6.24 -10.93 1.87
CA MET A 254 -6.96 -10.10 2.84
C MET A 254 -7.26 -8.75 2.23
N VAL A 255 -8.53 -8.35 2.27
CA VAL A 255 -8.98 -7.07 1.73
C VAL A 255 -9.70 -6.29 2.81
N LEU A 256 -9.25 -5.07 3.07
CA LEU A 256 -9.92 -4.18 3.99
C LEU A 256 -11.07 -3.48 3.27
N GLU A 257 -12.31 -3.85 3.63
CA GLU A 257 -13.55 -3.29 3.10
C GLU A 257 -13.96 -2.06 3.92
N ASN A 258 -14.17 -0.93 3.24
CA ASN A 258 -14.48 0.35 3.88
C ASN A 258 -15.96 0.76 3.75
N SER A 259 -16.83 -0.11 3.21
CA SER A 259 -18.28 0.10 3.22
C SER A 259 -18.87 -0.11 4.61
N GLN A 260 -20.16 0.12 4.75
CA GLN A 260 -20.88 -0.08 6.02
C GLN A 260 -21.59 -1.44 6.05
N PRO A 261 -21.29 -2.33 7.00
CA PRO A 261 -20.28 -2.19 8.05
C PRO A 261 -18.85 -2.42 7.50
N PRO A 262 -17.84 -1.70 8.02
CA PRO A 262 -16.45 -1.91 7.60
C PRO A 262 -15.94 -3.25 8.13
N GLY A 263 -15.03 -3.88 7.38
CA GLY A 263 -14.52 -5.19 7.77
C GLY A 263 -13.26 -5.62 7.05
N LEU A 264 -12.65 -6.69 7.53
CA LEU A 264 -11.58 -7.39 6.86
C LEU A 264 -12.15 -8.65 6.21
N LEU A 265 -12.13 -8.70 4.90
CA LEU A 265 -12.54 -9.87 4.12
C LEU A 265 -11.32 -10.74 3.84
N VAL A 266 -11.46 -12.05 3.99
CA VAL A 266 -10.41 -13.02 3.69
C VAL A 266 -10.91 -13.98 2.62
N PHE A 267 -10.21 -14.01 1.49
CA PHE A 267 -10.51 -14.88 0.35
C PHE A 267 -9.44 -15.97 0.27
N ARG A 268 -9.86 -17.23 0.27
CA ARG A 268 -8.97 -18.35 -0.02
C ARG A 268 -9.03 -18.65 -1.51
N VAL A 269 -7.94 -18.39 -2.21
CA VAL A 269 -7.84 -18.41 -3.68
C VAL A 269 -6.55 -19.11 -4.13
N PRO A 270 -6.44 -20.43 -3.90
CA PRO A 270 -5.20 -21.18 -4.15
C PRO A 270 -4.71 -21.07 -5.59
N GLU A 271 -5.59 -20.84 -6.55
CA GLU A 271 -5.27 -20.66 -7.96
C GLU A 271 -4.50 -19.37 -8.27
N LEU A 272 -4.48 -18.42 -7.33
CA LEU A 272 -3.77 -17.15 -7.48
C LEU A 272 -2.36 -17.17 -6.86
N PHE A 273 -1.93 -18.30 -6.28
CA PHE A 273 -0.63 -18.43 -5.62
C PHE A 273 0.21 -19.58 -6.18
#